data_f1810b75bc9d453ec2952b103126516d
#
_entry.id   f1810b75bc9d453ec2952b103126516d
#
_cell.length_a   1.000
_cell.length_b   1.000
_cell.length_c   1.000
_cell.angle_alpha   90.00
_cell.angle_beta   90.00
_cell.angle_gamma   90.00
#
_symmetry.space_group_name_H-M   'P 1'
#
loop_
_entity.id
_entity.type
_entity.pdbx_description
1 polymer ?
#
loop_
_entity_poly.entity_id
_entity_poly.type
_entity_poly.pdbx_seq_one_letter_code
_entity_poly.pdbx_strand_id
1 'polypeptide(L)'
;EMIWVKGRTADVSWAVYHKDVGSSKYLMLNDDAGQISSSSRWGGSDPTDSLFRLGSSSMVNAASDTYVAYLFTTLDGISKCGSYVGNGTNQIIDCGFSAGARLILIKPSSTSGAWYLPQVKLLVTTQ
;
A
#
# COMPACT_ATOMS: atom_id res chain seq x y z
N GLU A 1 -7.09 -4.95 0.97
CA GLU A 1 -6.47 -4.22 2.06
C GLU A 1 -5.45 -3.19 1.58
N MET A 2 -4.64 -3.50 0.58
CA MET A 2 -3.76 -2.54 -0.09
C MET A 2 -3.90 -2.70 -1.61
N ILE A 3 -3.95 -1.58 -2.34
CA ILE A 3 -4.11 -1.57 -3.79
C ILE A 3 -3.12 -0.57 -4.38
N TRP A 4 -2.38 -0.99 -5.40
CA TRP A 4 -1.53 -0.14 -6.20
C TRP A 4 -2.13 0.00 -7.59
N VAL A 5 -2.30 1.23 -8.07
CA VAL A 5 -2.82 1.51 -9.42
C VAL A 5 -1.80 2.33 -10.19
N LYS A 6 -1.54 1.94 -11.43
CA LYS A 6 -0.65 2.66 -12.36
C LYS A 6 -1.32 2.83 -13.72
N GLY A 7 -1.34 4.07 -14.21
CA GLY A 7 -1.68 4.36 -15.60
C GLY A 7 -0.63 3.78 -16.55
N ARG A 8 -1.08 3.08 -17.59
CA ARG A 8 -0.21 2.52 -18.64
C ARG A 8 0.04 3.51 -19.77
N THR A 9 -0.96 4.31 -20.09
CA THR A 9 -0.94 5.24 -21.23
C THR A 9 -0.75 6.69 -20.79
N ALA A 10 -1.02 7.02 -19.54
CA ALA A 10 -0.81 8.34 -18.97
C ALA A 10 0.45 8.40 -18.09
N ASP A 11 1.15 9.54 -18.16
CA ASP A 11 2.27 9.84 -17.25
C ASP A 11 1.72 10.34 -15.90
N VAL A 12 1.31 9.39 -15.08
CA VAL A 12 0.76 9.66 -13.75
C VAL A 12 1.50 8.84 -12.69
N SER A 13 1.52 9.34 -11.46
CA SER A 13 2.11 8.61 -10.33
C SER A 13 1.36 7.33 -10.00
N TRP A 14 1.99 6.43 -9.27
CA TRP A 14 1.35 5.26 -8.69
C TRP A 14 0.45 5.68 -7.53
N ALA A 15 -0.83 5.42 -7.63
CA ALA A 15 -1.77 5.63 -6.52
C ALA A 15 -1.81 4.39 -5.62
N VAL A 16 -1.73 4.61 -4.32
CA VAL A 16 -1.78 3.54 -3.31
C VAL A 16 -2.94 3.77 -2.37
N TYR A 17 -3.83 2.77 -2.29
CA TYR A 17 -4.80 2.62 -1.21
C TYR A 17 -4.20 1.73 -0.12
N HIS A 18 -4.45 2.06 1.13
CA HIS A 18 -4.19 1.19 2.27
C HIS A 18 -5.35 1.29 3.26
N LYS A 19 -5.82 0.16 3.79
CA LYS A 19 -7.01 0.11 4.67
C LYS A 19 -6.93 1.05 5.88
N ASP A 20 -5.73 1.18 6.48
CA ASP A 20 -5.53 2.02 7.66
C ASP A 20 -5.30 3.51 7.31
N VAL A 21 -5.27 3.86 6.03
CA VAL A 21 -5.29 5.24 5.52
C VAL A 21 -6.70 5.65 5.11
N GLY A 22 -7.49 4.69 4.59
CA GLY A 22 -8.90 4.86 4.20
C GLY A 22 -9.10 5.48 2.82
N SER A 23 -10.34 5.43 2.34
CA SER A 23 -10.72 5.85 0.98
C SER A 23 -10.80 7.37 0.77
N SER A 24 -10.74 8.16 1.83
CA SER A 24 -10.67 9.63 1.73
C SER A 24 -9.25 10.16 1.49
N LYS A 25 -8.26 9.27 1.46
CA LYS A 25 -6.84 9.59 1.31
C LYS A 25 -6.15 8.58 0.39
N TYR A 26 -4.91 8.89 0.01
CA TYR A 26 -4.05 7.98 -0.74
C TYR A 26 -2.59 8.24 -0.42
N LEU A 27 -1.73 7.30 -0.78
CA LEU A 27 -0.28 7.43 -0.83
C LEU A 27 0.20 7.32 -2.28
N MET A 28 1.43 7.71 -2.53
CA MET A 28 2.10 7.48 -3.82
C MET A 28 3.30 6.55 -3.63
N LEU A 29 3.47 5.57 -4.53
CA LEU A 29 4.57 4.63 -4.43
C LEU A 29 5.90 5.27 -4.86
N ASN A 30 5.85 6.22 -5.76
CA ASN A 30 6.99 6.91 -6.36
C ASN A 30 7.22 8.32 -5.78
N ASP A 31 6.72 8.59 -4.57
CA ASP A 31 6.84 9.89 -3.93
C ASP A 31 7.05 9.72 -2.41
N ASP A 32 7.70 10.69 -1.80
CA ASP A 32 7.97 10.69 -0.36
C ASP A 32 6.86 11.36 0.47
N ALA A 33 5.85 11.99 -0.16
CA ALA A 33 4.73 12.57 0.55
C ALA A 33 4.03 11.54 1.46
N GLY A 34 3.59 11.98 2.61
CA GLY A 34 2.71 11.20 3.48
C GLY A 34 1.31 11.03 2.87
N GLN A 35 0.32 10.70 3.68
CA GLN A 35 -1.05 10.56 3.19
C GLN A 35 -1.60 11.88 2.66
N ILE A 36 -2.22 11.84 1.48
CA ILE A 36 -2.80 13.01 0.81
C ILE A 36 -4.31 12.87 0.81
N SER A 37 -5.02 13.89 1.28
CA SER A 37 -6.48 13.92 1.30
C SER A 37 -7.04 14.07 -0.12
N SER A 38 -7.90 13.15 -0.53
CA SER A 38 -8.63 13.20 -1.80
C SER A 38 -9.70 12.13 -1.86
N SER A 39 -10.95 12.51 -1.97
CA SER A 39 -12.06 11.59 -2.22
C SER A 39 -12.16 11.14 -3.69
N SER A 40 -11.44 11.79 -4.60
CA SER A 40 -11.52 11.50 -6.03
C SER A 40 -10.70 10.29 -6.50
N ARG A 41 -9.88 9.68 -5.63
CA ARG A 41 -9.11 8.48 -5.99
C ARG A 41 -9.94 7.20 -5.87
N TRP A 42 -10.57 7.00 -4.71
CA TRP A 42 -11.23 5.75 -4.33
C TRP A 42 -12.76 5.87 -4.27
N GLY A 43 -13.34 6.96 -4.83
CA GLY A 43 -14.78 7.17 -4.87
C GLY A 43 -15.44 7.31 -3.51
N GLY A 44 -14.69 7.65 -2.46
CA GLY A 44 -15.18 7.92 -1.11
C GLY A 44 -15.70 6.69 -0.35
N SER A 45 -15.40 5.49 -0.80
CA SER A 45 -15.82 4.24 -0.15
C SER A 45 -14.69 3.23 -0.10
N ASP A 46 -14.54 2.56 1.01
CA ASP A 46 -13.53 1.53 1.19
C ASP A 46 -13.85 0.28 0.33
N PRO A 47 -12.82 -0.46 -0.12
CA PRO A 47 -13.02 -1.74 -0.79
C PRO A 47 -13.74 -2.76 0.09
N THR A 48 -14.53 -3.60 -0.55
CA THR A 48 -15.14 -4.79 0.06
C THR A 48 -14.30 -6.04 -0.23
N ASP A 49 -14.80 -7.21 0.16
CA ASP A 49 -14.12 -8.50 -0.09
C ASP A 49 -13.97 -8.82 -1.59
N SER A 50 -14.82 -8.26 -2.44
CA SER A 50 -14.85 -8.56 -3.88
C SER A 50 -14.71 -7.34 -4.79
N LEU A 51 -14.84 -6.12 -4.27
CA LEU A 51 -14.91 -4.91 -5.07
C LEU A 51 -14.02 -3.79 -4.50
N PHE A 52 -13.40 -3.03 -5.38
CA PHE A 52 -12.89 -1.70 -5.04
C PHE A 52 -13.48 -0.65 -5.97
N ARG A 53 -13.54 0.58 -5.50
CA ARG A 53 -14.11 1.70 -6.25
C ARG A 53 -13.00 2.62 -6.75
N LEU A 54 -13.26 3.23 -7.89
CA LEU A 54 -12.43 4.30 -8.43
C LEU A 54 -13.27 5.58 -8.51
N GLY A 55 -12.65 6.67 -8.15
CA GLY A 55 -13.24 7.99 -8.32
C GLY A 55 -12.94 8.57 -9.71
N SER A 56 -13.08 9.87 -9.85
CA SER A 56 -12.93 10.59 -11.12
C SER A 56 -11.50 11.09 -11.40
N SER A 57 -10.54 10.79 -10.53
CA SER A 57 -9.17 11.24 -10.72
C SER A 57 -8.50 10.59 -11.92
N SER A 58 -7.84 11.40 -12.76
CA SER A 58 -7.06 10.91 -13.91
C SER A 58 -5.90 9.99 -13.53
N MET A 59 -5.44 10.03 -12.28
CA MET A 59 -4.40 9.12 -11.80
C MET A 59 -4.85 7.65 -11.80
N VAL A 60 -6.15 7.39 -11.68
CA VAL A 60 -6.72 6.04 -11.55
C VAL A 60 -7.85 5.75 -12.53
N ASN A 61 -8.46 6.77 -13.17
CA ASN A 61 -9.69 6.57 -13.96
C ASN A 61 -9.92 7.70 -14.99
N ALA A 62 -8.93 8.07 -15.79
CA ALA A 62 -9.14 8.96 -16.92
C ALA A 62 -9.86 8.22 -18.06
N ALA A 63 -10.73 8.92 -18.77
CA ALA A 63 -11.41 8.36 -19.94
C ALA A 63 -10.39 7.94 -21.00
N SER A 64 -10.58 6.76 -21.57
CA SER A 64 -9.75 6.18 -22.64
C SER A 64 -8.33 5.74 -22.21
N ASP A 65 -7.89 5.99 -21.00
CA ASP A 65 -6.62 5.48 -20.50
C ASP A 65 -6.76 4.05 -19.96
N THR A 66 -5.65 3.33 -20.01
CA THR A 66 -5.58 1.96 -19.47
C THR A 66 -4.74 1.92 -18.20
N TYR A 67 -5.11 1.05 -17.29
CA TYR A 67 -4.48 0.93 -15.98
C TYR A 67 -4.16 -0.52 -15.63
N VAL A 68 -3.20 -0.71 -14.75
CA VAL A 68 -2.97 -1.97 -14.03
C VAL A 68 -3.20 -1.76 -12.55
N ALA A 69 -3.70 -2.77 -11.88
CA ALA A 69 -3.87 -2.77 -10.43
C ALA A 69 -3.23 -4.02 -9.81
N TYR A 70 -2.55 -3.83 -8.70
CA TYR A 70 -2.02 -4.90 -7.85
C TYR A 70 -2.78 -4.85 -6.53
N LEU A 71 -3.34 -5.98 -6.14
CA LEU A 71 -4.17 -6.09 -4.94
C LEU A 71 -3.49 -7.01 -3.93
N PHE A 72 -3.41 -6.55 -2.68
CA PHE A 72 -2.80 -7.27 -1.59
C PHE A 72 -3.79 -7.41 -0.44
N THR A 73 -3.79 -8.57 0.18
CA THR A 73 -4.61 -8.87 1.36
C THR A 73 -3.80 -9.61 2.41
N THR A 74 -4.27 -9.56 3.65
CA THR A 74 -3.73 -10.42 4.71
C THR A 74 -4.15 -11.86 4.45
N LEU A 75 -3.17 -12.76 4.51
CA LEU A 75 -3.36 -14.20 4.46
C LEU A 75 -2.42 -14.82 5.49
N ASP A 76 -2.96 -15.53 6.45
CA ASP A 76 -2.22 -16.09 7.59
C ASP A 76 -0.96 -16.84 7.16
N GLY A 77 0.16 -16.48 7.76
CA GLY A 77 1.46 -17.06 7.48
C GLY A 77 2.10 -16.66 6.14
N ILE A 78 1.42 -15.91 5.28
CA ILE A 78 1.88 -15.58 3.91
C ILE A 78 2.02 -14.09 3.70
N SER A 79 0.98 -13.29 3.99
CA SER A 79 1.00 -11.84 3.79
C SER A 79 0.27 -11.10 4.90
N LYS A 80 0.72 -9.88 5.17
CA LYS A 80 0.11 -8.99 6.16
C LYS A 80 0.11 -7.56 5.65
N CYS A 81 -1.06 -6.94 5.59
CA CYS A 81 -1.21 -5.50 5.44
C CYS A 81 -1.65 -4.92 6.79
N GLY A 82 -0.95 -3.91 7.29
CA GLY A 82 -1.26 -3.31 8.59
C GLY A 82 -0.51 -2.01 8.82
N SER A 83 -0.72 -1.43 9.99
CA SER A 83 -0.06 -0.21 10.43
C SER A 83 0.44 -0.35 11.87
N TYR A 84 1.33 0.52 12.25
CA TYR A 84 1.81 0.66 13.62
C TYR A 84 2.17 2.11 13.89
N VAL A 85 2.28 2.47 15.17
CA VAL A 85 2.73 3.79 15.60
C VAL A 85 4.17 3.68 16.07
N GLY A 86 5.05 4.51 15.53
CA GLY A 86 6.45 4.59 15.96
C GLY A 86 6.56 5.09 17.41
N ASN A 87 7.43 4.49 18.20
CA ASN A 87 7.67 4.86 19.58
C ASN A 87 9.07 5.44 19.84
N GLY A 88 9.90 5.59 18.78
CA GLY A 88 11.25 6.13 18.87
C GLY A 88 12.31 5.19 19.49
N THR A 89 11.93 3.95 19.81
CA THR A 89 12.83 2.94 20.38
C THR A 89 12.68 1.62 19.61
N ASN A 90 13.41 0.58 20.03
CA ASN A 90 13.25 -0.75 19.46
C ASN A 90 11.80 -1.24 19.66
N GLN A 91 11.19 -1.70 18.59
CA GLN A 91 9.80 -2.15 18.56
C GLN A 91 9.69 -3.48 17.80
N ILE A 92 8.89 -4.39 18.33
CA ILE A 92 8.58 -5.66 17.69
C ILE A 92 7.17 -5.58 17.12
N ILE A 93 7.04 -5.85 15.82
CA ILE A 93 5.75 -5.92 15.13
C ILE A 93 5.51 -7.39 14.77
N ASP A 94 4.53 -7.98 15.43
CA ASP A 94 4.10 -9.36 15.11
C ASP A 94 3.26 -9.35 13.83
N CYS A 95 3.76 -10.02 12.81
CA CYS A 95 3.08 -10.18 11.52
C CYS A 95 2.44 -11.56 11.35
N GLY A 96 2.54 -12.46 12.34
CA GLY A 96 1.96 -13.80 12.28
C GLY A 96 2.68 -14.77 11.33
N PHE A 97 3.94 -14.49 10.96
CA PHE A 97 4.72 -15.37 10.08
C PHE A 97 5.56 -16.35 10.89
N SER A 98 5.42 -17.65 10.62
CA SER A 98 6.22 -18.70 11.26
C SER A 98 7.65 -18.80 10.70
N ALA A 99 7.86 -18.43 9.42
CA ALA A 99 9.15 -18.52 8.72
C ALA A 99 9.78 -17.14 8.40
N GLY A 100 9.22 -16.07 8.96
CA GLY A 100 9.63 -14.69 8.70
C GLY A 100 9.14 -14.13 7.37
N ALA A 101 9.17 -12.81 7.26
CA ALA A 101 8.79 -12.11 6.03
C ALA A 101 9.92 -12.20 4.99
N ARG A 102 9.55 -12.36 3.71
CA ARG A 102 10.50 -12.32 2.57
C ARG A 102 10.57 -10.93 1.94
N LEU A 103 9.54 -10.13 2.13
CA LEU A 103 9.44 -8.76 1.67
C LEU A 103 8.79 -7.93 2.78
N ILE A 104 9.35 -6.78 3.08
CA ILE A 104 8.74 -5.80 3.98
C ILE A 104 8.76 -4.46 3.28
N LEU A 105 7.61 -3.78 3.26
CA LEU A 105 7.47 -2.42 2.76
C LEU A 105 6.92 -1.55 3.88
N ILE A 106 7.60 -0.47 4.18
CA ILE A 106 7.21 0.48 5.23
C ILE A 106 7.10 1.88 4.62
N LYS A 107 6.03 2.58 4.93
CA LYS A 107 5.80 3.97 4.51
C LYS A 107 5.33 4.81 5.69
N PRO A 108 6.00 5.93 6.01
CA PRO A 108 5.44 6.92 6.91
C PRO A 108 4.16 7.50 6.29
N SER A 109 3.03 7.38 6.97
CA SER A 109 1.74 7.88 6.46
C SER A 109 1.41 9.27 6.98
N SER A 110 1.82 9.62 8.18
CA SER A 110 1.51 10.92 8.81
C SER A 110 2.51 12.04 8.47
N THR A 111 3.67 11.70 7.95
CA THR A 111 4.75 12.64 7.59
C THR A 111 5.35 12.26 6.24
N SER A 112 6.10 13.17 5.63
CA SER A 112 6.91 12.84 4.47
C SER A 112 8.03 11.86 4.85
N GLY A 113 8.35 10.96 3.94
CA GLY A 113 9.41 9.97 4.06
C GLY A 113 9.30 8.93 2.95
N ALA A 114 10.42 8.51 2.42
CA ALA A 114 10.48 7.50 1.37
C ALA A 114 9.89 6.15 1.82
N TRP A 115 9.51 5.33 0.84
CA TRP A 115 9.26 3.93 1.08
C TRP A 115 10.55 3.25 1.52
N TYR A 116 10.48 2.51 2.60
CA TYR A 116 11.60 1.75 3.14
C TYR A 116 11.41 0.26 2.86
N LEU A 117 12.42 -0.34 2.26
CA LEU A 117 12.51 -1.76 1.96
C LEU A 117 13.66 -2.35 2.76
N PRO A 118 13.44 -2.78 4.01
CA PRO A 118 14.50 -3.37 4.82
C PRO A 118 14.99 -4.69 4.20
N GLN A 119 16.28 -4.94 4.32
CA GLN A 119 16.86 -6.21 3.91
C GLN A 119 16.37 -7.33 4.83
N VAL A 120 15.70 -8.30 4.27
CA VAL A 120 15.20 -9.48 4.99
C VAL A 120 16.21 -10.61 4.80
N LYS A 121 16.78 -11.12 5.89
CA LYS A 121 17.71 -12.25 5.84
C LYS A 121 16.90 -13.53 5.61
N LEU A 122 17.00 -14.12 4.41
CA LEU A 122 16.53 -15.48 4.19
C LEU A 122 17.41 -16.45 5.00
N LEU A 123 16.85 -17.05 6.04
CA LEU A 123 17.44 -18.24 6.62
C LEU A 123 17.17 -19.41 5.66
N VAL A 124 18.09 -19.66 4.75
CA VAL A 124 18.10 -20.91 3.99
C VAL A 124 18.60 -21.98 4.96
N THR A 125 17.69 -22.73 5.57
CA THR A 125 18.08 -24.01 6.19
C THR A 125 18.41 -24.99 5.07
N THR A 126 19.69 -25.14 4.77
CA THR A 126 20.17 -26.32 4.02
C THR A 126 19.93 -27.54 4.88
N GLN A 127 19.04 -28.40 4.45
CA GLN A 127 18.94 -29.77 4.97
C GLN A 127 20.10 -30.58 4.43
#